data_2b24446beaf226403425c2df97018f4c
#
_entry.id   2b24446beaf226403425c2df97018f4c
#
_cell.length_a   1.000
_cell.length_b   1.000
_cell.length_c   1.000
_cell.angle_alpha   90.00
_cell.angle_beta   90.00
_cell.angle_gamma   90.00
#
_symmetry.space_group_name_H-M   'P 1'
#
loop_
_entity.id
_entity.type
_entity.pdbx_description
1 polymer ?
#
loop_
_entity_poly.entity_id
_entity_poly.type
_entity_poly.pdbx_seq_one_letter_code
_entity_poly.pdbx_strand_id
1 'polypeptide(L)'
;MRVRSRGLVGVLYTRIAMTKRAESKYKLDRRMGENIWGRPKSPVNRREYGPGQHGQRRKGKLSDFGTQLKAKQKLKGYYGNISEKQFRKYYAEAIRMKGDSGDNLIGLLERRLDAVVYRAKFAATPFAARQFVNHGHIRVNGRRVNIVSYLVKPGDVVEVKESSKQLAIVLEASQLAERDVPDYFEVDHSKMTAKMSRVPLPSEVPYPVMMEPNLVIEFYSR
;
A
#
# COMPACT_ATOMS: atom_id res chain seq x y z
N MET A 1 -32.39 -34.55 39.56
CA MET A 1 -31.01 -34.23 39.12
C MET A 1 -31.09 -33.57 37.74
N ARG A 2 -30.98 -32.22 37.66
CA ARG A 2 -31.07 -31.48 36.40
C ARG A 2 -29.66 -31.19 35.91
N VAL A 3 -29.24 -31.76 34.79
CA VAL A 3 -28.00 -31.48 34.10
C VAL A 3 -28.19 -30.20 33.28
N ARG A 4 -27.45 -29.15 33.66
CA ARG A 4 -27.38 -27.90 32.91
C ARG A 4 -26.46 -28.11 31.71
N SER A 5 -26.98 -28.05 30.51
CA SER A 5 -26.24 -27.91 29.26
C SER A 5 -25.55 -26.54 29.19
N ARG A 6 -24.19 -26.53 29.20
CA ARG A 6 -23.39 -25.33 28.91
C ARG A 6 -23.52 -24.99 27.43
N GLY A 7 -24.17 -23.87 27.15
CA GLY A 7 -24.23 -23.34 25.80
C GLY A 7 -22.84 -22.98 25.26
N LEU A 8 -22.53 -23.48 24.08
CA LEU A 8 -21.42 -23.04 23.25
C LEU A 8 -21.59 -21.57 22.90
N VAL A 9 -20.73 -20.73 23.46
CA VAL A 9 -20.59 -19.33 23.03
C VAL A 9 -19.95 -19.36 21.66
N GLY A 10 -20.78 -19.26 20.62
CA GLY A 10 -20.33 -19.07 19.26
C GLY A 10 -19.61 -17.73 19.14
N VAL A 11 -18.31 -17.78 18.93
CA VAL A 11 -17.52 -16.59 18.57
C VAL A 11 -18.02 -16.14 17.20
N LEU A 12 -18.88 -15.16 17.21
CA LEU A 12 -19.29 -14.40 16.03
C LEU A 12 -18.05 -13.68 15.49
N TYR A 13 -17.37 -14.33 14.52
CA TYR A 13 -16.44 -13.62 13.65
C TYR A 13 -17.23 -12.56 12.88
N THR A 14 -17.25 -11.35 13.41
CA THR A 14 -17.71 -10.19 12.67
C THR A 14 -16.86 -10.10 11.41
N ARG A 15 -17.44 -10.44 10.27
CA ARG A 15 -16.86 -10.16 8.96
C ARG A 15 -16.56 -8.65 8.96
N ILE A 16 -15.28 -8.30 9.09
CA ILE A 16 -14.84 -6.92 8.87
C ILE A 16 -15.20 -6.62 7.42
N ALA A 17 -16.25 -5.83 7.25
CA ALA A 17 -16.71 -5.43 5.93
C ALA A 17 -15.53 -4.72 5.23
N MET A 18 -15.02 -5.33 4.18
CA MET A 18 -13.99 -4.72 3.35
C MET A 18 -14.55 -3.39 2.82
N THR A 19 -13.93 -2.29 3.21
CA THR A 19 -14.28 -0.98 2.67
C THR A 19 -14.10 -0.98 1.16
N LYS A 20 -15.21 -0.95 0.43
CA LYS A 20 -15.18 -0.84 -1.03
C LYS A 20 -14.52 0.50 -1.39
N ARG A 21 -13.65 0.48 -2.39
CA ARG A 21 -13.07 1.70 -2.91
C ARG A 21 -14.18 2.53 -3.59
N ALA A 22 -14.50 3.69 -3.03
CA ALA A 22 -15.55 4.57 -3.55
C ALA A 22 -15.13 5.31 -4.82
N GLU A 23 -13.82 5.54 -5.03
CA GLU A 23 -13.32 6.33 -6.14
C GLU A 23 -12.50 5.51 -7.14
N SER A 24 -12.53 5.91 -8.43
CA SER A 24 -11.65 5.37 -9.47
C SER A 24 -10.19 5.70 -9.14
N LYS A 25 -9.30 4.70 -9.23
CA LYS A 25 -7.87 4.85 -8.92
C LYS A 25 -7.21 5.99 -9.71
N TYR A 26 -7.51 6.11 -10.99
CA TYR A 26 -6.89 7.11 -11.88
C TYR A 26 -7.45 8.52 -11.71
N LYS A 27 -8.52 8.75 -10.93
CA LYS A 27 -8.88 10.10 -10.51
C LYS A 27 -7.79 10.73 -9.65
N LEU A 28 -7.04 9.91 -8.91
CA LEU A 28 -5.92 10.39 -8.10
C LEU A 28 -4.79 10.91 -8.98
N ASP A 29 -4.33 10.15 -9.99
CA ASP A 29 -3.31 10.57 -10.95
C ASP A 29 -3.68 11.92 -11.58
N ARG A 30 -4.89 12.03 -12.11
CA ARG A 30 -5.37 13.28 -12.73
C ARG A 30 -5.50 14.45 -11.74
N ARG A 31 -5.83 14.17 -10.46
CA ARG A 31 -5.91 15.20 -9.41
C ARG A 31 -4.51 15.72 -9.06
N MET A 32 -3.53 14.84 -9.01
CA MET A 32 -2.13 15.17 -8.74
C MET A 32 -1.43 15.76 -9.97
N GLY A 33 -1.90 15.44 -11.19
CA GLY A 33 -1.23 15.81 -12.43
C GLY A 33 0.00 14.96 -12.72
N GLU A 34 0.13 13.81 -12.07
CA GLU A 34 1.30 12.94 -12.12
C GLU A 34 0.87 11.47 -12.23
N ASN A 35 1.65 10.66 -12.95
CA ASN A 35 1.42 9.22 -13.03
C ASN A 35 2.00 8.52 -11.79
N ILE A 36 1.24 8.51 -10.69
CA ILE A 36 1.70 8.09 -9.36
C ILE A 36 2.22 6.64 -9.34
N TRP A 37 1.67 5.76 -10.17
CA TRP A 37 2.08 4.36 -10.23
C TRP A 37 2.95 4.02 -11.44
N GLY A 38 3.37 5.01 -12.25
CA GLY A 38 4.22 4.80 -13.42
C GLY A 38 3.59 3.97 -14.54
N ARG A 39 2.26 3.79 -14.56
CA ARG A 39 1.62 2.89 -15.51
C ARG A 39 1.38 3.55 -16.88
N PRO A 40 1.73 2.88 -17.99
CA PRO A 40 1.51 3.40 -19.33
C PRO A 40 0.04 3.74 -19.62
N LYS A 41 -0.89 2.95 -19.05
CA LYS A 41 -2.35 3.13 -19.20
C LYS A 41 -2.94 4.24 -18.33
N SER A 42 -2.12 5.02 -17.61
CA SER A 42 -2.66 6.11 -16.79
C SER A 42 -3.27 7.21 -17.66
N PRO A 43 -4.52 7.63 -17.38
CA PRO A 43 -5.16 8.70 -18.16
C PRO A 43 -4.45 10.05 -18.09
N VAL A 44 -3.59 10.29 -17.10
CA VAL A 44 -2.83 11.54 -17.00
C VAL A 44 -1.89 11.71 -18.19
N ASN A 45 -1.39 10.61 -18.77
CA ASN A 45 -0.53 10.64 -19.95
C ASN A 45 -1.23 11.18 -21.21
N ARG A 46 -2.58 11.21 -21.22
CA ARG A 46 -3.39 11.70 -22.34
C ARG A 46 -4.20 12.95 -21.98
N ARG A 47 -4.49 13.14 -20.69
CA ARG A 47 -5.38 14.19 -20.17
C ARG A 47 -4.71 14.84 -18.96
N GLU A 48 -3.95 15.89 -19.19
CA GLU A 48 -3.19 16.61 -18.16
C GLU A 48 -4.05 17.45 -17.21
N TYR A 49 -5.34 17.58 -17.50
CA TYR A 49 -6.30 18.31 -16.68
C TYR A 49 -6.93 17.44 -15.60
N GLY A 50 -7.40 18.08 -14.52
CA GLY A 50 -8.03 17.42 -13.37
C GLY A 50 -9.29 16.63 -13.73
N PRO A 51 -9.78 15.73 -12.84
CA PRO A 51 -11.01 14.98 -13.05
C PRO A 51 -12.25 15.84 -12.80
N GLY A 52 -13.37 15.46 -13.43
CA GLY A 52 -14.68 16.08 -13.26
C GLY A 52 -14.94 17.25 -14.22
N GLN A 53 -16.14 17.82 -14.12
CA GLN A 53 -16.66 18.87 -15.00
C GLN A 53 -15.76 20.13 -14.97
N HIS A 54 -15.19 20.46 -13.84
CA HIS A 54 -14.33 21.64 -13.67
C HIS A 54 -12.82 21.35 -13.84
N GLY A 55 -12.47 20.16 -14.31
CA GLY A 55 -11.06 19.73 -14.42
C GLY A 55 -10.21 20.61 -15.34
N GLN A 56 -10.81 21.21 -16.36
CA GLN A 56 -10.14 22.07 -17.35
C GLN A 56 -9.95 23.52 -16.88
N ARG A 57 -10.58 23.92 -15.77
CA ARG A 57 -10.39 25.29 -15.24
C ARG A 57 -8.94 25.49 -14.80
N ARG A 58 -8.39 26.68 -15.08
CA ARG A 58 -7.06 27.07 -14.63
C ARG A 58 -7.00 26.97 -13.10
N LYS A 59 -6.04 26.21 -12.59
CA LYS A 59 -5.77 26.13 -11.15
C LYS A 59 -4.90 27.31 -10.73
N GLY A 60 -5.28 28.02 -9.67
CA GLY A 60 -4.45 29.02 -9.04
C GLY A 60 -3.20 28.41 -8.38
N LYS A 61 -2.28 29.27 -7.95
CA LYS A 61 -1.13 28.87 -7.13
C LYS A 61 -1.62 28.22 -5.83
N LEU A 62 -1.05 27.09 -5.47
CA LEU A 62 -1.35 26.43 -4.20
C LEU A 62 -0.77 27.25 -3.05
N SER A 63 -1.50 27.36 -1.95
CA SER A 63 -0.96 27.80 -0.67
C SER A 63 -0.04 26.72 -0.07
N ASP A 64 0.75 27.08 0.93
CA ASP A 64 1.63 26.12 1.62
C ASP A 64 0.84 24.95 2.20
N PHE A 65 -0.30 25.23 2.83
CA PHE A 65 -1.22 24.20 3.29
C PHE A 65 -1.71 23.31 2.14
N GLY A 66 -2.05 23.90 0.99
CA GLY A 66 -2.47 23.16 -0.21
C GLY A 66 -1.37 22.24 -0.74
N THR A 67 -0.12 22.68 -0.69
CA THR A 67 1.05 21.91 -1.11
C THR A 67 1.28 20.71 -0.17
N GLN A 68 1.27 20.95 1.14
CA GLN A 68 1.38 19.90 2.16
C GLN A 68 0.23 18.88 2.07
N LEU A 69 -1.01 19.36 1.89
CA LEU A 69 -2.17 18.50 1.70
C LEU A 69 -2.03 17.65 0.43
N LYS A 70 -1.53 18.22 -0.66
CA LYS A 70 -1.27 17.50 -1.92
C LYS A 70 -0.22 16.42 -1.73
N ALA A 71 0.89 16.70 -1.07
CA ALA A 71 1.95 15.74 -0.75
C ALA A 71 1.39 14.57 0.09
N LYS A 72 0.61 14.87 1.14
CA LYS A 72 -0.07 13.84 1.95
C LYS A 72 -1.00 12.96 1.12
N GLN A 73 -1.83 13.56 0.27
CA GLN A 73 -2.77 12.79 -0.57
C GLN A 73 -2.05 11.95 -1.61
N LYS A 74 -0.92 12.44 -2.16
CA LYS A 74 -0.07 11.71 -3.08
C LYS A 74 0.48 10.45 -2.41
N LEU A 75 1.16 10.61 -1.27
CA LEU A 75 1.78 9.51 -0.54
C LEU A 75 0.75 8.48 -0.08
N LYS A 76 -0.35 8.93 0.55
CA LYS A 76 -1.45 8.07 0.98
C LYS A 76 -2.07 7.29 -0.19
N GLY A 77 -2.21 7.95 -1.32
CA GLY A 77 -2.78 7.39 -2.54
C GLY A 77 -1.92 6.32 -3.16
N TYR A 78 -0.61 6.53 -3.21
CA TYR A 78 0.36 5.57 -3.73
C TYR A 78 0.21 4.18 -3.08
N TYR A 79 0.07 4.13 -1.75
CA TYR A 79 -0.14 2.89 -0.99
C TYR A 79 -1.60 2.39 -1.01
N GLY A 80 -2.29 2.52 -2.15
CA GLY A 80 -3.63 1.99 -2.33
C GLY A 80 -4.74 2.79 -1.65
N ASN A 81 -4.55 4.09 -1.49
CA ASN A 81 -5.48 5.02 -0.86
C ASN A 81 -5.82 4.60 0.58
N ILE A 82 -4.80 4.52 1.44
CA ILE A 82 -4.94 4.23 2.87
C ILE A 82 -5.94 5.22 3.50
N SER A 83 -6.80 4.76 4.41
CA SER A 83 -7.73 5.66 5.11
C SER A 83 -6.98 6.69 5.96
N GLU A 84 -7.56 7.87 6.13
CA GLU A 84 -6.94 8.95 6.91
C GLU A 84 -6.64 8.53 8.36
N LYS A 85 -7.59 7.81 8.98
CA LYS A 85 -7.42 7.26 10.32
C LYS A 85 -6.19 6.33 10.44
N GLN A 86 -6.00 5.48 9.45
CA GLN A 86 -4.86 4.55 9.43
C GLN A 86 -3.54 5.28 9.13
N PHE A 87 -3.56 6.25 8.22
CA PHE A 87 -2.38 7.02 7.86
C PHE A 87 -1.88 7.86 9.04
N ARG A 88 -2.81 8.50 9.79
CA ARG A 88 -2.50 9.24 11.00
C ARG A 88 -1.86 8.37 12.11
N LYS A 89 -2.24 7.08 12.18
CA LYS A 89 -1.57 6.13 13.09
C LYS A 89 -0.10 5.90 12.72
N TYR A 90 0.20 5.75 11.42
CA TYR A 90 1.59 5.61 10.95
C TYR A 90 2.40 6.87 11.23
N TYR A 91 1.81 8.04 11.04
CA TYR A 91 2.45 9.31 11.40
C TYR A 91 2.78 9.37 12.89
N ALA A 92 1.82 9.07 13.76
CA ALA A 92 2.04 9.08 15.21
C ALA A 92 3.13 8.08 15.64
N GLU A 93 3.18 6.91 15.01
CA GLU A 93 4.23 5.93 15.27
C GLU A 93 5.59 6.40 14.75
N ALA A 94 5.64 7.00 13.55
CA ALA A 94 6.88 7.52 12.96
C ALA A 94 7.56 8.58 13.82
N ILE A 95 6.78 9.50 14.43
CA ILE A 95 7.32 10.50 15.35
C ILE A 95 7.84 9.86 16.65
N ARG A 96 7.20 8.80 17.12
CA ARG A 96 7.61 8.11 18.36
C ARG A 96 8.93 7.35 18.20
N MET A 97 9.25 6.94 16.97
CA MET A 97 10.48 6.20 16.67
C MET A 97 11.70 7.15 16.67
N LYS A 98 12.87 6.63 17.04
CA LYS A 98 14.15 7.36 16.94
C LYS A 98 14.54 7.55 15.46
N GLY A 99 15.16 8.67 15.14
CA GLY A 99 15.65 9.01 13.81
C GLY A 99 14.74 10.01 13.10
N ASP A 100 14.95 10.16 11.79
CA ASP A 100 14.13 11.07 10.97
C ASP A 100 12.70 10.56 10.85
N SER A 101 11.72 11.43 11.09
CA SER A 101 10.31 11.07 11.07
C SER A 101 9.79 10.75 9.67
N GLY A 102 10.38 11.39 8.64
CA GLY A 102 10.05 11.12 7.25
C GLY A 102 10.50 9.73 6.83
N ASP A 103 11.73 9.36 7.19
CA ASP A 103 12.31 8.04 6.93
C ASP A 103 11.51 6.95 7.65
N ASN A 104 11.20 7.17 8.93
CA ASN A 104 10.39 6.28 9.72
C ASN A 104 8.99 6.06 9.12
N LEU A 105 8.37 7.14 8.62
CA LEU A 105 7.05 7.06 7.98
C LEU A 105 7.10 6.19 6.71
N ILE A 106 8.09 6.39 5.85
CA ILE A 106 8.26 5.58 4.63
C ILE A 106 8.56 4.13 5.00
N GLY A 107 9.46 3.90 5.95
CA GLY A 107 9.78 2.56 6.45
C GLY A 107 8.55 1.81 6.97
N LEU A 108 7.67 2.49 7.73
CA LEU A 108 6.41 1.89 8.19
C LEU A 108 5.43 1.59 7.04
N LEU A 109 5.39 2.44 6.01
CA LEU A 109 4.52 2.24 4.85
C LEU A 109 5.01 1.10 3.96
N GLU A 110 6.33 0.95 3.76
CA GLU A 110 6.91 -0.15 2.97
C GLU A 110 6.84 -1.50 3.69
N ARG A 111 6.82 -1.51 5.04
CA ARG A 111 6.63 -2.73 5.83
C ARG A 111 5.20 -3.27 5.81
N ARG A 112 4.23 -2.57 5.27
CA ARG A 112 2.87 -3.07 5.14
C ARG A 112 2.81 -4.27 4.22
N LEU A 113 2.03 -5.29 4.58
CA LEU A 113 1.93 -6.53 3.81
C LEU A 113 1.45 -6.30 2.36
N ASP A 114 0.53 -5.35 2.14
CA ASP A 114 0.10 -5.00 0.78
C ASP A 114 1.22 -4.34 -0.05
N ALA A 115 2.07 -3.52 0.58
CA ALA A 115 3.23 -2.93 -0.07
C ALA A 115 4.29 -4.01 -0.38
N VAL A 116 4.60 -4.89 0.56
CA VAL A 116 5.53 -6.02 0.36
C VAL A 116 5.09 -6.90 -0.81
N VAL A 117 3.83 -7.33 -0.85
CA VAL A 117 3.26 -8.14 -1.94
C VAL A 117 3.35 -7.41 -3.29
N TYR A 118 3.16 -6.10 -3.29
CA TYR A 118 3.31 -5.27 -4.49
C TYR A 118 4.77 -5.17 -4.93
N ARG A 119 5.72 -4.92 -4.02
CA ARG A 119 7.16 -4.84 -4.31
C ARG A 119 7.74 -6.16 -4.79
N ALA A 120 7.33 -7.27 -4.18
CA ALA A 120 7.74 -8.62 -4.58
C ALA A 120 7.16 -9.07 -5.93
N LYS A 121 6.40 -8.23 -6.65
CA LYS A 121 5.76 -8.54 -7.95
C LYS A 121 4.72 -9.67 -7.89
N PHE A 122 4.16 -10.01 -6.72
CA PHE A 122 3.06 -10.98 -6.62
C PHE A 122 1.70 -10.38 -7.01
N ALA A 123 1.62 -9.07 -7.19
CA ALA A 123 0.43 -8.38 -7.69
C ALA A 123 0.81 -7.20 -8.59
N ALA A 124 0.03 -6.99 -9.64
CA ALA A 124 0.30 -5.97 -10.64
C ALA A 124 0.06 -4.52 -10.15
N THR A 125 -0.73 -4.32 -9.09
CA THR A 125 -1.05 -2.99 -8.54
C THR A 125 -1.17 -3.05 -7.02
N PRO A 126 -0.97 -1.91 -6.28
CA PRO A 126 -1.20 -1.86 -4.84
C PRO A 126 -2.64 -2.26 -4.46
N PHE A 127 -3.61 -1.97 -5.31
CA PHE A 127 -5.01 -2.36 -5.08
C PHE A 127 -5.24 -3.86 -5.26
N ALA A 128 -4.59 -4.48 -6.25
CA ALA A 128 -4.62 -5.93 -6.43
C ALA A 128 -3.92 -6.63 -5.28
N ALA A 129 -2.75 -6.13 -4.84
CA ALA A 129 -2.03 -6.65 -3.68
C ALA A 129 -2.91 -6.64 -2.42
N ARG A 130 -3.60 -5.52 -2.18
CA ARG A 130 -4.54 -5.40 -1.06
C ARG A 130 -5.67 -6.42 -1.13
N GLN A 131 -6.26 -6.62 -2.30
CA GLN A 131 -7.31 -7.61 -2.50
C GLN A 131 -6.76 -9.03 -2.29
N PHE A 132 -5.58 -9.31 -2.80
CA PHE A 132 -4.92 -10.60 -2.70
C PHE A 132 -4.63 -10.99 -1.25
N VAL A 133 -4.12 -10.05 -0.44
CA VAL A 133 -3.94 -10.23 1.01
C VAL A 133 -5.28 -10.47 1.70
N ASN A 134 -6.29 -9.62 1.46
CA ASN A 134 -7.61 -9.73 2.12
C ASN A 134 -8.30 -11.07 1.83
N HIS A 135 -8.13 -11.62 0.64
CA HIS A 135 -8.66 -12.92 0.28
C HIS A 135 -7.88 -14.08 0.90
N GLY A 136 -6.76 -13.80 1.56
CA GLY A 136 -5.96 -14.78 2.30
C GLY A 136 -5.13 -15.69 1.42
N HIS A 137 -4.65 -15.16 0.29
CA HIS A 137 -3.72 -15.83 -0.60
C HIS A 137 -2.26 -15.73 -0.14
N ILE A 138 -2.00 -14.98 0.93
CA ILE A 138 -0.65 -14.72 1.46
C ILE A 138 -0.46 -15.41 2.81
N ARG A 139 0.74 -15.94 3.02
CA ARG A 139 1.23 -16.43 4.30
C ARG A 139 2.46 -15.63 4.72
N VAL A 140 2.65 -15.47 6.00
CA VAL A 140 3.86 -14.90 6.60
C VAL A 140 4.39 -15.92 7.60
N ASN A 141 5.63 -16.35 7.42
CA ASN A 141 6.26 -17.41 8.22
C ASN A 141 5.36 -18.67 8.31
N GLY A 142 4.82 -19.12 7.18
CA GLY A 142 3.94 -20.28 7.07
C GLY A 142 2.48 -20.07 7.53
N ARG A 143 2.17 -18.95 8.22
CA ARG A 143 0.83 -18.67 8.74
C ARG A 143 0.04 -17.77 7.79
N ARG A 144 -1.22 -18.11 7.53
CA ARG A 144 -2.12 -17.28 6.71
C ARG A 144 -2.38 -15.92 7.38
N VAL A 145 -2.11 -14.84 6.66
CA VAL A 145 -2.38 -13.46 7.09
C VAL A 145 -3.28 -12.78 6.07
N ASN A 146 -4.45 -12.29 6.51
CA ASN A 146 -5.43 -11.57 5.69
C ASN A 146 -5.56 -10.09 6.09
N ILE A 147 -4.64 -9.59 6.92
CA ILE A 147 -4.63 -8.21 7.40
C ILE A 147 -3.66 -7.40 6.55
N VAL A 148 -4.19 -6.53 5.73
CA VAL A 148 -3.43 -5.65 4.79
C VAL A 148 -2.41 -4.77 5.50
N SER A 149 -2.75 -4.28 6.68
CA SER A 149 -1.92 -3.40 7.50
C SER A 149 -0.92 -4.14 8.40
N TYR A 150 -0.79 -5.45 8.25
CA TYR A 150 0.23 -6.22 8.97
C TYR A 150 1.61 -5.67 8.62
N LEU A 151 2.43 -5.39 9.64
CA LEU A 151 3.78 -4.88 9.48
C LEU A 151 4.78 -6.03 9.45
N VAL A 152 5.32 -6.30 8.28
CA VAL A 152 6.37 -7.28 8.07
C VAL A 152 7.65 -6.79 8.75
N LYS A 153 8.34 -7.68 9.44
CA LYS A 153 9.62 -7.39 10.06
C LYS A 153 10.77 -7.84 9.15
N PRO A 154 11.94 -7.20 9.23
CA PRO A 154 13.14 -7.74 8.60
C PRO A 154 13.35 -9.20 9.02
N GLY A 155 13.63 -10.07 8.06
CA GLY A 155 13.76 -11.51 8.25
C GLY A 155 12.47 -12.32 8.06
N ASP A 156 11.28 -11.70 8.10
CA ASP A 156 10.03 -12.43 7.81
C ASP A 156 9.97 -12.90 6.36
N VAL A 157 9.50 -14.13 6.17
CA VAL A 157 9.26 -14.72 4.86
C VAL A 157 7.78 -14.58 4.50
N VAL A 158 7.51 -13.88 3.41
CA VAL A 158 6.20 -13.70 2.82
C VAL A 158 6.06 -14.62 1.62
N GLU A 159 5.05 -15.48 1.60
CA GLU A 159 4.85 -16.46 0.54
C GLU A 159 3.41 -16.45 0.00
N VAL A 160 3.27 -16.79 -1.26
CA VAL A 160 1.96 -17.03 -1.88
C VAL A 160 1.50 -18.42 -1.47
N LYS A 161 0.23 -18.52 -1.04
CA LYS A 161 -0.40 -19.81 -0.69
C LYS A 161 -0.30 -20.77 -1.88
N GLU A 162 0.04 -22.05 -1.65
CA GLU A 162 0.29 -23.05 -2.69
C GLU A 162 -0.84 -23.14 -3.72
N SER A 163 -2.08 -23.26 -3.26
CA SER A 163 -3.27 -23.29 -4.15
C SER A 163 -3.50 -22.00 -4.96
N SER A 164 -2.73 -20.94 -4.71
CA SER A 164 -2.87 -19.64 -5.37
C SER A 164 -1.70 -19.30 -6.29
N LYS A 165 -0.64 -20.09 -6.29
CA LYS A 165 0.55 -19.88 -7.14
C LYS A 165 0.24 -19.98 -8.63
N GLN A 166 -0.73 -20.83 -9.00
CA GLN A 166 -1.13 -21.04 -10.39
C GLN A 166 -2.15 -20.01 -10.91
N LEU A 167 -2.55 -19.03 -10.10
CA LEU A 167 -3.48 -18.00 -10.53
C LEU A 167 -2.85 -17.12 -11.63
N ALA A 168 -3.53 -16.98 -12.76
CA ALA A 168 -3.08 -16.18 -13.90
C ALA A 168 -2.65 -14.77 -13.49
N ILE A 169 -3.39 -14.14 -12.58
CA ILE A 169 -3.08 -12.78 -12.06
C ILE A 169 -1.69 -12.72 -11.39
N VAL A 170 -1.27 -13.79 -10.71
CA VAL A 170 0.03 -13.86 -10.03
C VAL A 170 1.14 -14.10 -11.04
N LEU A 171 0.92 -15.03 -11.97
CA LEU A 171 1.89 -15.35 -13.03
C LEU A 171 2.12 -14.14 -13.95
N GLU A 172 1.06 -13.46 -14.38
CA GLU A 172 1.17 -12.21 -15.13
C GLU A 172 1.92 -11.12 -14.35
N ALA A 173 1.63 -10.98 -13.04
CA ALA A 173 2.28 -9.97 -12.22
C ALA A 173 3.78 -10.22 -12.04
N SER A 174 4.21 -11.48 -11.92
CA SER A 174 5.63 -11.85 -11.80
C SER A 174 6.42 -11.60 -13.07
N GLN A 175 5.78 -11.73 -14.24
CA GLN A 175 6.38 -11.53 -15.57
C GLN A 175 6.42 -10.07 -16.02
N LEU A 176 5.68 -9.15 -15.35
CA LEU A 176 5.64 -7.74 -15.72
C LEU A 176 7.04 -7.11 -15.64
N ALA A 177 7.54 -6.63 -16.79
CA ALA A 177 8.81 -5.90 -16.89
C ALA A 177 8.73 -4.42 -16.44
N GLU A 178 7.50 -3.92 -16.14
CA GLU A 178 7.29 -2.51 -15.77
C GLU A 178 7.96 -2.08 -14.46
N ARG A 179 8.42 -3.04 -13.64
CA ARG A 179 9.00 -2.77 -12.32
C ARG A 179 10.06 -3.79 -11.97
N ASP A 180 11.10 -3.34 -11.31
CA ASP A 180 12.10 -4.21 -10.71
C ASP A 180 11.82 -4.46 -9.23
N VAL A 181 12.36 -5.54 -8.69
CA VAL A 181 12.33 -5.85 -7.27
C VAL A 181 13.41 -4.97 -6.61
N PRO A 182 13.08 -4.20 -5.57
CA PRO A 182 14.07 -3.41 -4.86
C PRO A 182 15.06 -4.27 -4.09
N ASP A 183 16.30 -3.79 -3.90
CA ASP A 183 17.43 -4.51 -3.28
C ASP A 183 17.19 -4.90 -1.81
N TYR A 184 16.24 -4.25 -1.12
CA TYR A 184 15.87 -4.59 0.25
C TYR A 184 14.90 -5.79 0.34
N PHE A 185 14.58 -6.43 -0.80
CA PHE A 185 13.84 -7.69 -0.87
C PHE A 185 14.64 -8.78 -1.59
N GLU A 186 14.73 -9.93 -0.98
CA GLU A 186 15.17 -11.18 -1.60
C GLU A 186 13.92 -11.91 -2.09
N VAL A 187 13.73 -12.04 -3.42
CA VAL A 187 12.54 -12.65 -4.00
C VAL A 187 12.91 -13.87 -4.84
N ASP A 188 12.31 -15.00 -4.53
CA ASP A 188 12.37 -16.21 -5.36
C ASP A 188 11.01 -16.37 -6.06
N HIS A 189 10.97 -16.01 -7.34
CA HIS A 189 9.75 -16.11 -8.15
C HIS A 189 9.37 -17.56 -8.47
N SER A 190 10.30 -18.51 -8.45
CA SER A 190 9.99 -19.93 -8.68
C SER A 190 9.24 -20.53 -7.50
N LYS A 191 9.62 -20.18 -6.29
CA LYS A 191 8.95 -20.55 -5.05
C LYS A 191 7.82 -19.59 -4.68
N MET A 192 7.75 -18.41 -5.31
CA MET A 192 6.86 -17.30 -4.96
C MET A 192 6.99 -16.90 -3.49
N THR A 193 8.23 -16.72 -3.05
CA THR A 193 8.60 -16.27 -1.70
C THR A 193 9.36 -14.97 -1.77
N ALA A 194 9.16 -14.12 -0.78
CA ALA A 194 9.86 -12.85 -0.61
C ALA A 194 10.28 -12.67 0.84
N LYS A 195 11.50 -12.21 1.08
CA LYS A 195 12.03 -11.91 2.40
C LYS A 195 12.49 -10.45 2.42
N MET A 196 12.06 -9.71 3.42
CA MET A 196 12.56 -8.36 3.65
C MET A 196 13.89 -8.44 4.40
N SER A 197 14.98 -7.97 3.78
CA SER A 197 16.33 -7.99 4.39
C SER A 197 16.47 -6.87 5.41
N ARG A 198 16.02 -5.66 5.07
CA ARG A 198 16.10 -4.46 5.90
C ARG A 198 14.95 -3.50 5.64
N VAL A 199 14.76 -2.53 6.53
CA VAL A 199 13.82 -1.42 6.30
C VAL A 199 14.47 -0.42 5.33
N PRO A 200 13.82 -0.05 4.22
CA PRO A 200 14.42 0.85 3.24
C PRO A 200 14.41 2.31 3.70
N LEU A 201 15.38 3.07 3.20
CA LEU A 201 15.35 4.53 3.23
C LEU A 201 14.45 5.08 2.09
N PRO A 202 13.95 6.31 2.18
CA PRO A 202 13.11 6.91 1.12
C PRO A 202 13.78 6.95 -0.25
N SER A 203 15.10 7.14 -0.30
CA SER A 203 15.89 7.17 -1.53
C SER A 203 15.98 5.82 -2.25
N GLU A 204 15.81 4.71 -1.53
CA GLU A 204 15.91 3.36 -2.06
C GLU A 204 14.57 2.85 -2.61
N VAL A 205 13.49 3.52 -2.24
CA VAL A 205 12.15 3.11 -2.64
C VAL A 205 11.89 3.57 -4.08
N PRO A 206 11.61 2.65 -5.03
CA PRO A 206 11.42 3.00 -6.43
C PRO A 206 10.05 3.66 -6.65
N TYR A 207 9.96 4.93 -6.34
CA TYR A 207 8.78 5.75 -6.64
C TYR A 207 8.86 6.26 -8.09
N PRO A 208 7.79 6.11 -8.90
CA PRO A 208 7.76 6.68 -10.24
C PRO A 208 7.69 8.22 -10.27
N VAL A 209 7.35 8.82 -9.14
CA VAL A 209 7.22 10.27 -8.95
C VAL A 209 7.85 10.68 -7.62
N MET A 210 8.31 11.90 -7.55
CA MET A 210 8.91 12.44 -6.32
C MET A 210 7.92 12.41 -5.16
N MET A 211 8.31 11.81 -4.05
CA MET A 211 7.56 11.80 -2.80
C MET A 211 8.25 12.71 -1.78
N GLU A 212 7.47 13.50 -1.06
CA GLU A 212 7.97 14.50 -0.13
C GLU A 212 7.43 14.20 1.30
N PRO A 213 8.05 13.25 2.02
CA PRO A 213 7.59 12.86 3.35
C PRO A 213 7.66 14.02 4.36
N ASN A 214 8.62 14.94 4.22
CA ASN A 214 8.77 16.09 5.10
C ASN A 214 7.53 17.00 5.09
N LEU A 215 6.98 17.28 3.90
CA LEU A 215 5.73 18.06 3.78
C LEU A 215 4.54 17.36 4.44
N VAL A 216 4.57 16.03 4.49
CA VAL A 216 3.54 15.25 5.20
C VAL A 216 3.69 15.38 6.71
N ILE A 217 4.92 15.36 7.21
CA ILE A 217 5.21 15.59 8.63
C ILE A 217 4.76 16.99 9.04
N GLU A 218 5.13 18.02 8.27
CA GLU A 218 4.69 19.41 8.49
C GLU A 218 3.17 19.56 8.50
N PHE A 219 2.48 18.87 7.58
CA PHE A 219 1.01 18.89 7.53
C PHE A 219 0.35 18.46 8.84
N TYR A 220 0.90 17.44 9.52
CA TYR A 220 0.34 16.89 10.75
C TYR A 220 0.90 17.54 12.03
N SER A 221 2.00 18.28 11.94
CA SER A 221 2.61 18.99 13.09
C SER A 221 1.91 20.29 13.48
N ARG A 222 0.95 20.72 12.67
CA ARG A 222 0.12 21.90 12.89
C ARG A 222 -1.00 21.65 13.90
#